data_5aea68ba0fa94a1c22d417f3caa04ee4
#
_entry.id   5aea68ba0fa94a1c22d417f3caa04ee4
#
_cell.length_a   1.000
_cell.length_b   1.000
_cell.length_c   1.000
_cell.angle_alpha   90.00
_cell.angle_beta   90.00
_cell.angle_gamma   90.00
#
_symmetry.space_group_name_H-M   'P 1'
#
loop_
_entity.id
_entity.type
_entity.pdbx_description
1 polymer ?
#
loop_
_entity_poly.entity_id
_entity_poly.type
_entity_poly.pdbx_seq_one_letter_code
_entity_poly.pdbx_strand_id
1 'polypeptide(L)'
;MLVLRRDKPRPYARSYTSAVPSAASSRLAYIDWMRGLACVVMFQTHCYDSWLGGAARKSSFFMYSQLGGTLPAPLFLFLAGISVAFVVQRSLQKGKSPAEIGRATIRRGAEILALGLLFRLQEFVISLGWAPWSDLLRVDILNTIGISIMLMGVACWAVLAFRRSTISLAAIAAAIALAISALSPLLWTVWRPRFLPWPLESYINGVHNLGTPQPWLFPIFPWTGFAFMGLALGFVLFSQWGRAQEAAIVLLGGAGGIALIYFARWLDARPLQIYPVYDFWHTSPNFFLIRVGLLLAILAAVYAWCRWGAGAWGFSPLVQLGQTSLLVYWVHIEFVYGRISILTKRAHSIQGASFGLLTIFLTMLLLSLIRTRMKGRGEPVVGRQSPVVSTPL
;
A
#
# COMPACT_ATOMS: atom_id res chain seq x y z
N MET A 1 -6.72 -79.67 -34.86
CA MET A 1 -7.85 -78.75 -34.62
C MET A 1 -7.49 -77.95 -33.41
N LEU A 2 -6.81 -76.80 -33.66
CA LEU A 2 -6.31 -75.92 -32.61
C LEU A 2 -7.27 -74.74 -32.44
N VAL A 3 -7.84 -74.59 -31.27
CA VAL A 3 -8.73 -73.48 -30.93
C VAL A 3 -7.93 -72.35 -30.35
N LEU A 4 -7.75 -71.28 -31.07
CA LEU A 4 -7.13 -70.06 -30.62
C LEU A 4 -8.11 -69.28 -29.70
N ARG A 5 -7.77 -69.14 -28.42
CA ARG A 5 -8.45 -68.25 -27.43
C ARG A 5 -7.99 -66.81 -27.74
N ARG A 6 -8.99 -65.95 -28.13
CA ARG A 6 -8.84 -64.52 -28.20
C ARG A 6 -8.87 -63.95 -26.78
N ASP A 7 -7.73 -63.40 -26.31
CA ASP A 7 -7.67 -62.57 -25.11
C ASP A 7 -8.27 -61.19 -25.42
N LYS A 8 -9.25 -60.81 -24.60
CA LYS A 8 -9.80 -59.44 -24.61
C LYS A 8 -8.82 -58.47 -23.99
N PRO A 9 -8.57 -57.26 -24.59
CA PRO A 9 -7.74 -56.28 -23.96
C PRO A 9 -8.39 -55.71 -22.70
N ARG A 10 -7.63 -55.67 -21.59
CA ARG A 10 -8.02 -55.03 -20.35
C ARG A 10 -8.13 -53.51 -20.55
N PRO A 11 -9.09 -52.81 -19.90
CA PRO A 11 -9.20 -51.36 -20.01
C PRO A 11 -8.00 -50.71 -19.36
N TYR A 12 -7.41 -49.77 -20.10
CA TYR A 12 -6.33 -48.89 -19.67
C TYR A 12 -6.67 -48.24 -18.34
N ALA A 13 -5.90 -48.55 -17.31
CA ALA A 13 -5.82 -47.77 -16.09
C ALA A 13 -5.29 -46.37 -16.48
N ARG A 14 -6.14 -45.34 -16.48
CA ARG A 14 -5.72 -43.95 -16.53
C ARG A 14 -4.81 -43.71 -15.33
N SER A 15 -3.51 -43.70 -15.55
CA SER A 15 -2.55 -43.12 -14.63
C SER A 15 -2.88 -41.62 -14.50
N TYR A 16 -3.54 -41.25 -13.42
CA TYR A 16 -3.58 -39.87 -12.99
C TYR A 16 -2.13 -39.46 -12.62
N THR A 17 -1.37 -39.06 -13.62
CA THR A 17 -0.21 -38.22 -13.34
C THR A 17 -0.78 -36.96 -12.74
N SER A 18 -0.69 -36.86 -11.42
CA SER A 18 -0.85 -35.61 -10.70
C SER A 18 0.15 -34.63 -11.29
N ALA A 19 -0.33 -33.79 -12.20
CA ALA A 19 0.44 -32.64 -12.63
C ALA A 19 0.76 -31.85 -11.36
N VAL A 20 2.03 -31.87 -10.97
CA VAL A 20 2.57 -30.97 -9.96
C VAL A 20 2.17 -29.58 -10.43
N PRO A 21 1.37 -28.81 -9.65
CA PRO A 21 1.00 -27.46 -10.07
C PRO A 21 2.32 -26.72 -10.24
N SER A 22 2.58 -26.22 -11.44
CA SER A 22 3.65 -25.27 -11.68
C SER A 22 3.53 -24.20 -10.61
N ALA A 23 4.64 -23.80 -9.98
CA ALA A 23 4.69 -22.79 -8.94
C ALA A 23 4.08 -21.48 -9.44
N ALA A 24 2.75 -21.42 -9.45
CA ALA A 24 1.99 -20.21 -9.60
C ALA A 24 2.51 -19.28 -8.51
N SER A 25 3.00 -18.12 -8.89
CA SER A 25 3.65 -17.13 -8.04
C SER A 25 2.91 -17.09 -6.70
N SER A 26 3.58 -17.52 -5.63
CA SER A 26 3.01 -17.49 -4.28
C SER A 26 2.76 -16.02 -3.91
N ARG A 27 1.57 -15.51 -4.24
CA ARG A 27 1.10 -14.24 -3.74
C ARG A 27 0.94 -14.40 -2.24
N LEU A 28 1.52 -13.49 -1.50
CA LEU A 28 1.37 -13.47 -0.06
C LEU A 28 -0.04 -12.97 0.25
N ALA A 29 -0.94 -13.86 0.61
CA ALA A 29 -2.36 -13.55 0.85
C ALA A 29 -2.55 -12.44 1.89
N TYR A 30 -1.72 -12.40 2.92
CA TYR A 30 -1.76 -11.36 3.94
C TYR A 30 -1.39 -9.96 3.41
N ILE A 31 -0.54 -9.86 2.38
CA ILE A 31 -0.23 -8.58 1.72
C ILE A 31 -1.43 -8.09 0.91
N ASP A 32 -2.09 -8.96 0.17
CA ASP A 32 -3.31 -8.58 -0.57
C ASP A 32 -4.46 -8.26 0.40
N TRP A 33 -4.60 -9.02 1.51
CA TRP A 33 -5.56 -8.73 2.56
C TRP A 33 -5.33 -7.35 3.18
N MET A 34 -4.09 -7.01 3.48
CA MET A 34 -3.70 -5.72 4.04
C MET A 34 -3.97 -4.56 3.06
N ARG A 35 -3.78 -4.77 1.74
CA ARG A 35 -4.21 -3.80 0.71
C ARG A 35 -5.72 -3.61 0.68
N GLY A 36 -6.48 -4.70 0.84
CA GLY A 36 -7.94 -4.64 0.92
C GLY A 36 -8.40 -3.89 2.17
N LEU A 37 -7.75 -4.11 3.31
CA LEU A 37 -8.01 -3.32 4.51
C LEU A 37 -7.79 -1.83 4.25
N ALA A 38 -6.68 -1.47 3.59
CA ALA A 38 -6.42 -0.08 3.20
C ALA A 38 -7.54 0.49 2.32
N CYS A 39 -8.08 -0.30 1.37
CA CYS A 39 -9.21 0.12 0.54
C CYS A 39 -10.46 0.38 1.40
N VAL A 40 -10.80 -0.52 2.32
CA VAL A 40 -12.01 -0.38 3.16
C VAL A 40 -11.93 0.84 4.08
N VAL A 41 -10.79 1.04 4.74
CA VAL A 41 -10.58 2.22 5.60
C VAL A 41 -10.59 3.51 4.77
N MET A 42 -10.04 3.48 3.56
CA MET A 42 -10.10 4.60 2.63
C MET A 42 -11.55 4.92 2.20
N PHE A 43 -12.36 3.91 1.85
CA PHE A 43 -13.78 4.11 1.55
C PHE A 43 -14.51 4.74 2.73
N GLN A 44 -14.28 4.22 3.93
CA GLN A 44 -14.89 4.74 5.16
C GLN A 44 -14.54 6.22 5.37
N THR A 45 -13.27 6.58 5.24
CA THR A 45 -12.82 7.96 5.44
C THR A 45 -13.45 8.90 4.42
N HIS A 46 -13.41 8.54 3.14
CA HIS A 46 -13.92 9.37 2.06
C HIS A 46 -15.46 9.52 2.13
N CYS A 47 -16.18 8.44 2.41
CA CYS A 47 -17.64 8.49 2.54
C CYS A 47 -18.07 9.40 3.69
N TYR A 48 -17.44 9.27 4.85
CA TYR A 48 -17.79 10.14 5.98
C TYR A 48 -17.33 11.57 5.79
N ASP A 49 -16.16 11.79 5.18
CA ASP A 49 -15.73 13.15 4.86
C ASP A 49 -16.64 13.83 3.84
N SER A 50 -17.07 13.14 2.80
CA SER A 50 -17.90 13.70 1.74
C SER A 50 -19.35 13.91 2.18
N TRP A 51 -19.96 12.95 2.87
CA TRP A 51 -21.43 12.90 3.02
C TRP A 51 -21.97 13.32 4.37
N LEU A 52 -21.19 13.27 5.46
CA LEU A 52 -21.68 13.67 6.77
C LEU A 52 -22.03 15.16 6.84
N GLY A 53 -23.21 15.44 7.34
CA GLY A 53 -23.70 16.80 7.58
C GLY A 53 -23.03 17.50 8.76
N GLY A 54 -23.24 18.80 8.90
CA GLY A 54 -22.53 19.66 9.86
C GLY A 54 -22.60 19.20 11.32
N ALA A 55 -23.76 18.76 11.80
CA ALA A 55 -23.93 18.25 13.17
C ALA A 55 -23.15 16.95 13.40
N ALA A 56 -23.22 16.00 12.44
CA ALA A 56 -22.51 14.73 12.53
C ALA A 56 -20.99 14.91 12.47
N ARG A 57 -20.50 15.91 11.74
CA ARG A 57 -19.05 16.23 11.65
C ARG A 57 -18.47 16.80 12.95
N LYS A 58 -19.30 17.30 13.86
CA LYS A 58 -18.89 17.77 15.20
C LYS A 58 -18.83 16.63 16.24
N SER A 59 -19.26 15.43 15.88
CA SER A 59 -19.32 14.30 16.80
C SER A 59 -17.95 13.63 16.99
N SER A 60 -17.77 12.95 18.13
CA SER A 60 -16.61 12.08 18.40
C SER A 60 -16.51 10.95 17.38
N PHE A 61 -17.63 10.46 16.87
CA PHE A 61 -17.64 9.46 15.80
C PHE A 61 -16.87 9.93 14.57
N PHE A 62 -17.14 11.15 14.08
CA PHE A 62 -16.44 11.71 12.93
C PHE A 62 -14.93 11.85 13.22
N MET A 63 -14.58 12.38 14.40
CA MET A 63 -13.19 12.52 14.81
C MET A 63 -12.44 11.16 14.77
N TYR A 64 -13.00 10.12 15.37
CA TYR A 64 -12.37 8.78 15.36
C TYR A 64 -12.35 8.16 13.96
N SER A 65 -13.37 8.39 13.14
CA SER A 65 -13.39 7.93 11.76
C SER A 65 -12.27 8.56 10.93
N GLN A 66 -11.97 9.85 11.12
CA GLN A 66 -10.88 10.54 10.46
C GLN A 66 -9.50 10.13 10.98
N LEU A 67 -9.37 9.79 12.27
CA LEU A 67 -8.14 9.19 12.79
C LEU A 67 -7.82 7.87 12.07
N GLY A 68 -8.83 7.00 11.86
CA GLY A 68 -8.69 5.82 11.02
C GLY A 68 -8.23 6.17 9.60
N GLY A 69 -8.74 7.29 9.06
CA GLY A 69 -8.38 7.81 7.75
C GLY A 69 -6.92 8.24 7.57
N THR A 70 -6.18 8.37 8.65
CA THR A 70 -4.73 8.62 8.56
C THR A 70 -3.91 7.38 8.16
N LEU A 71 -4.55 6.20 8.12
CA LEU A 71 -3.88 4.90 7.92
C LEU A 71 -3.72 4.49 6.44
N PRO A 72 -4.70 4.68 5.53
CA PRO A 72 -4.65 4.13 4.18
C PRO A 72 -3.42 4.54 3.38
N ALA A 73 -3.05 5.82 3.39
CA ALA A 73 -1.92 6.32 2.63
C ALA A 73 -0.56 5.75 3.08
N PRO A 74 -0.20 5.76 4.39
CA PRO A 74 0.98 5.05 4.88
C PRO A 74 0.97 3.57 4.53
N LEU A 75 -0.20 2.92 4.60
CA LEU A 75 -0.37 1.51 4.34
C LEU A 75 -0.09 1.18 2.87
N PHE A 76 -0.65 1.93 1.92
CA PHE A 76 -0.37 1.74 0.50
C PHE A 76 1.09 1.97 0.14
N LEU A 77 1.72 3.01 0.68
CA LEU A 77 3.15 3.29 0.47
C LEU A 77 4.03 2.18 1.04
N PHE A 78 3.77 1.74 2.25
CA PHE A 78 4.49 0.65 2.90
C PHE A 78 4.39 -0.66 2.10
N LEU A 79 3.19 -1.01 1.64
CA LEU A 79 2.95 -2.19 0.81
C LEU A 79 3.55 -2.05 -0.60
N ALA A 80 3.65 -0.84 -1.14
CA ALA A 80 4.38 -0.59 -2.38
C ALA A 80 5.87 -0.90 -2.20
N GLY A 81 6.47 -0.48 -1.08
CA GLY A 81 7.85 -0.80 -0.73
C GLY A 81 8.11 -2.31 -0.62
N ILE A 82 7.26 -3.04 0.13
CA ILE A 82 7.34 -4.51 0.22
C ILE A 82 7.24 -5.14 -1.17
N SER A 83 6.35 -4.62 -2.03
CA SER A 83 6.16 -5.15 -3.39
C SER A 83 7.39 -4.91 -4.27
N VAL A 84 8.03 -3.75 -4.17
CA VAL A 84 9.30 -3.46 -4.87
C VAL A 84 10.39 -4.42 -4.42
N ALA A 85 10.56 -4.63 -3.10
CA ALA A 85 11.54 -5.60 -2.58
C ALA A 85 11.32 -7.01 -3.15
N PHE A 86 10.06 -7.46 -3.21
CA PHE A 86 9.72 -8.76 -3.79
C PHE A 86 10.13 -8.86 -5.27
N VAL A 87 9.80 -7.83 -6.07
CA VAL A 87 10.14 -7.79 -7.51
C VAL A 87 11.65 -7.74 -7.71
N VAL A 88 12.36 -6.92 -6.94
CA VAL A 88 13.83 -6.81 -7.00
C VAL A 88 14.47 -8.14 -6.65
N GLN A 89 14.07 -8.77 -5.53
CA GLN A 89 14.61 -10.06 -5.09
C GLN A 89 14.37 -11.16 -6.13
N ARG A 90 13.18 -11.21 -6.72
CA ARG A 90 12.85 -12.16 -7.79
C ARG A 90 13.66 -11.90 -9.07
N SER A 91 13.95 -10.64 -9.37
CA SER A 91 14.76 -10.25 -10.52
C SER A 91 16.22 -10.64 -10.33
N LEU A 92 16.77 -10.49 -9.12
CA LEU A 92 18.12 -10.96 -8.76
C LEU A 92 18.23 -12.49 -8.89
N GLN A 93 17.22 -13.23 -8.44
CA GLN A 93 17.18 -14.70 -8.59
C GLN A 93 17.15 -15.14 -10.05
N LYS A 94 16.65 -14.29 -10.96
CA LYS A 94 16.68 -14.54 -12.40
C LYS A 94 17.96 -14.05 -13.08
N GLY A 95 18.96 -13.61 -12.33
CA GLY A 95 20.24 -13.14 -12.86
C GLY A 95 20.21 -11.80 -13.56
N LYS A 96 19.16 -10.96 -13.35
CA LYS A 96 19.10 -9.63 -13.97
C LYS A 96 20.16 -8.70 -13.40
N SER A 97 20.71 -7.87 -14.27
CA SER A 97 21.70 -6.86 -13.88
C SER A 97 21.08 -5.74 -13.02
N PRO A 98 21.88 -5.03 -12.19
CA PRO A 98 21.42 -3.90 -11.42
C PRO A 98 20.74 -2.82 -12.26
N ALA A 99 21.26 -2.55 -13.46
CA ALA A 99 20.71 -1.54 -14.37
C ALA A 99 19.33 -1.96 -14.92
N GLU A 100 19.12 -3.23 -15.24
CA GLU A 100 17.83 -3.74 -15.69
C GLU A 100 16.78 -3.67 -14.56
N ILE A 101 17.17 -4.02 -13.33
CA ILE A 101 16.32 -3.97 -12.15
C ILE A 101 15.91 -2.53 -11.86
N GLY A 102 16.88 -1.60 -11.81
CA GLY A 102 16.63 -0.18 -11.60
C GLY A 102 15.71 0.40 -12.67
N ARG A 103 16.03 0.18 -13.95
CA ARG A 103 15.22 0.68 -15.07
C ARG A 103 13.78 0.15 -15.03
N ALA A 104 13.59 -1.15 -14.77
CA ALA A 104 12.25 -1.73 -14.68
C ALA A 104 11.44 -1.16 -13.52
N THR A 105 12.08 -0.93 -12.37
CA THR A 105 11.42 -0.35 -11.19
C THR A 105 11.08 1.13 -11.42
N ILE A 106 12.01 1.91 -11.97
CA ILE A 106 11.79 3.33 -12.32
C ILE A 106 10.65 3.44 -13.34
N ARG A 107 10.67 2.63 -14.41
CA ARG A 107 9.60 2.62 -15.40
C ARG A 107 8.25 2.32 -14.76
N ARG A 108 8.18 1.35 -13.84
CA ARG A 108 6.93 1.04 -13.14
C ARG A 108 6.45 2.21 -12.28
N GLY A 109 7.34 2.91 -11.61
CA GLY A 109 7.03 4.13 -10.87
C GLY A 109 6.50 5.24 -11.79
N ALA A 110 7.14 5.44 -12.94
CA ALA A 110 6.72 6.43 -13.94
C ALA A 110 5.32 6.10 -14.52
N GLU A 111 5.02 4.83 -14.76
CA GLU A 111 3.68 4.38 -15.19
C GLU A 111 2.60 4.74 -14.14
N ILE A 112 2.89 4.56 -12.85
CA ILE A 112 1.96 4.90 -11.76
C ILE A 112 1.84 6.43 -11.62
N LEU A 113 2.94 7.17 -11.75
CA LEU A 113 2.91 8.63 -11.75
C LEU A 113 2.07 9.17 -12.90
N ALA A 114 2.24 8.62 -14.10
CA ALA A 114 1.43 9.00 -15.27
C ALA A 114 -0.06 8.72 -15.06
N LEU A 115 -0.40 7.58 -14.43
CA LEU A 115 -1.79 7.28 -14.05
C LEU A 115 -2.31 8.28 -12.99
N GLY A 116 -1.49 8.69 -12.02
CA GLY A 116 -1.86 9.73 -11.06
C GLY A 116 -2.11 11.09 -11.71
N LEU A 117 -1.28 11.49 -12.66
CA LEU A 117 -1.47 12.73 -13.44
C LEU A 117 -2.73 12.64 -14.32
N LEU A 118 -2.98 11.49 -14.95
CA LEU A 118 -4.19 11.26 -15.73
C LEU A 118 -5.45 11.35 -14.86
N PHE A 119 -5.39 10.78 -13.65
CA PHE A 119 -6.48 10.89 -12.68
C PHE A 119 -6.75 12.35 -12.31
N ARG A 120 -5.71 13.14 -12.02
CA ARG A 120 -5.84 14.57 -11.74
C ARG A 120 -6.42 15.35 -12.92
N LEU A 121 -5.99 15.02 -14.14
CA LEU A 121 -6.53 15.62 -15.36
C LEU A 121 -8.03 15.30 -15.49
N GLN A 122 -8.43 14.07 -15.27
CA GLN A 122 -9.84 13.65 -15.29
C GLN A 122 -10.66 14.43 -14.26
N GLU A 123 -10.22 14.50 -12.99
CA GLU A 123 -10.87 15.26 -11.93
C GLU A 123 -11.01 16.75 -12.29
N PHE A 124 -9.97 17.34 -12.85
CA PHE A 124 -9.97 18.73 -13.27
C PHE A 124 -10.96 18.97 -14.42
N VAL A 125 -10.97 18.11 -15.44
CA VAL A 125 -11.90 18.21 -16.59
C VAL A 125 -13.35 18.07 -16.14
N ILE A 126 -13.65 17.14 -15.23
CA ILE A 126 -15.02 16.97 -14.67
C ILE A 126 -15.43 18.21 -13.86
N SER A 127 -14.47 18.91 -13.25
CA SER A 127 -14.69 20.10 -12.42
C SER A 127 -14.48 21.42 -13.16
N LEU A 128 -14.39 21.42 -14.50
CA LEU A 128 -14.21 22.63 -15.29
C LEU A 128 -15.28 23.68 -14.99
N GLY A 129 -14.82 24.91 -14.79
CA GLY A 129 -15.66 26.08 -14.50
C GLY A 129 -15.83 26.41 -13.01
N TRP A 130 -15.35 25.56 -12.09
CA TRP A 130 -15.42 25.79 -10.64
C TRP A 130 -14.18 25.36 -9.85
N ALA A 131 -13.36 24.42 -10.36
CA ALA A 131 -12.07 24.11 -9.75
C ALA A 131 -10.99 25.10 -10.21
N PRO A 132 -10.14 25.60 -9.30
CA PRO A 132 -9.00 26.42 -9.70
C PRO A 132 -8.00 25.57 -10.51
N TRP A 133 -7.34 26.20 -11.48
CA TRP A 133 -6.34 25.52 -12.33
C TRP A 133 -5.21 24.85 -11.50
N SER A 134 -4.91 25.38 -10.31
CA SER A 134 -3.92 24.81 -9.39
C SER A 134 -4.27 23.38 -8.94
N ASP A 135 -5.53 22.99 -8.98
CA ASP A 135 -5.95 21.63 -8.64
C ASP A 135 -5.45 20.58 -9.64
N LEU A 136 -5.19 20.98 -10.88
CA LEU A 136 -4.55 20.11 -11.87
C LEU A 136 -3.15 19.66 -11.42
N LEU A 137 -2.42 20.52 -10.70
CA LEU A 137 -1.06 20.28 -10.25
C LEU A 137 -0.99 19.72 -8.81
N ARG A 138 -2.14 19.44 -8.22
CA ARG A 138 -2.23 18.92 -6.86
C ARG A 138 -1.53 17.57 -6.73
N VAL A 139 -0.72 17.43 -5.67
CA VAL A 139 -0.04 16.17 -5.35
C VAL A 139 -1.01 15.20 -4.70
N ASP A 140 -1.28 14.10 -5.36
CA ASP A 140 -2.14 13.02 -4.87
C ASP A 140 -1.33 11.79 -4.46
N ILE A 141 -1.96 10.87 -3.75
CA ILE A 141 -1.30 9.65 -3.25
C ILE A 141 -0.70 8.79 -4.37
N LEU A 142 -1.34 8.70 -5.54
CA LEU A 142 -0.80 7.96 -6.69
C LEU A 142 0.49 8.59 -7.22
N ASN A 143 0.56 9.92 -7.25
CA ASN A 143 1.76 10.65 -7.65
C ASN A 143 2.92 10.31 -6.70
N THR A 144 2.65 10.34 -5.40
CA THR A 144 3.65 10.04 -4.36
C THR A 144 4.08 8.57 -4.39
N ILE A 145 3.16 7.64 -4.60
CA ILE A 145 3.49 6.21 -4.79
C ILE A 145 4.39 6.05 -6.01
N GLY A 146 4.05 6.68 -7.14
CA GLY A 146 4.84 6.63 -8.38
C GLY A 146 6.27 7.14 -8.16
N ILE A 147 6.42 8.33 -7.58
CA ILE A 147 7.74 8.92 -7.27
C ILE A 147 8.49 8.05 -6.25
N SER A 148 7.83 7.56 -5.22
CA SER A 148 8.45 6.68 -4.22
C SER A 148 9.03 5.41 -4.87
N ILE A 149 8.31 4.79 -5.80
CA ILE A 149 8.80 3.61 -6.54
C ILE A 149 9.99 3.98 -7.43
N MET A 150 9.98 5.15 -8.08
CA MET A 150 11.13 5.62 -8.86
C MET A 150 12.35 5.82 -7.98
N LEU A 151 12.22 6.48 -6.84
CA LEU A 151 13.31 6.72 -5.88
C LEU A 151 13.85 5.38 -5.30
N MET A 152 12.97 4.46 -4.96
CA MET A 152 13.37 3.10 -4.56
C MET A 152 14.10 2.36 -5.67
N GLY A 153 13.69 2.54 -6.93
CA GLY A 153 14.38 2.00 -8.11
C GLY A 153 15.81 2.53 -8.25
N VAL A 154 15.99 3.84 -8.07
CA VAL A 154 17.32 4.49 -8.06
C VAL A 154 18.18 3.96 -6.91
N ALA A 155 17.63 3.89 -5.70
CA ALA A 155 18.33 3.39 -4.52
C ALA A 155 18.78 1.93 -4.70
N CYS A 156 17.87 1.06 -5.17
CA CYS A 156 18.19 -0.34 -5.45
C CYS A 156 19.29 -0.46 -6.54
N TRP A 157 19.18 0.29 -7.63
CA TRP A 157 20.19 0.31 -8.66
C TRP A 157 21.56 0.72 -8.12
N ALA A 158 21.64 1.83 -7.41
CA ALA A 158 22.89 2.36 -6.87
C ALA A 158 23.54 1.35 -5.91
N VAL A 159 22.79 0.82 -4.94
CA VAL A 159 23.33 -0.12 -3.94
C VAL A 159 23.80 -1.43 -4.59
N LEU A 160 23.03 -1.97 -5.55
CA LEU A 160 23.38 -3.20 -6.25
C LEU A 160 24.58 -3.00 -7.19
N ALA A 161 24.74 -1.82 -7.81
CA ALA A 161 25.88 -1.50 -8.65
C ALA A 161 27.22 -1.55 -7.87
N PHE A 162 27.17 -1.19 -6.58
CA PHE A 162 28.33 -1.33 -5.66
C PHE A 162 28.49 -2.75 -5.09
N ARG A 163 27.81 -3.77 -5.66
CA ARG A 163 27.85 -5.18 -5.22
C ARG A 163 27.54 -5.38 -3.74
N ARG A 164 26.68 -4.54 -3.16
CA ARG A 164 26.24 -4.68 -1.77
C ARG A 164 25.17 -5.77 -1.65
N SER A 165 25.08 -6.36 -0.46
CA SER A 165 24.12 -7.42 -0.16
C SER A 165 22.66 -6.89 -0.07
N THR A 166 21.70 -7.80 -0.09
CA THR A 166 20.26 -7.46 0.14
C THR A 166 20.02 -6.98 1.57
N ILE A 167 20.83 -7.37 2.54
CA ILE A 167 20.80 -6.85 3.91
C ILE A 167 21.25 -5.39 3.93
N SER A 168 22.29 -5.04 3.13
CA SER A 168 22.69 -3.64 2.95
C SER A 168 21.57 -2.79 2.34
N LEU A 169 20.80 -3.35 1.38
CA LEU A 169 19.61 -2.68 0.83
C LEU A 169 18.56 -2.42 1.91
N ALA A 170 18.29 -3.39 2.80
CA ALA A 170 17.36 -3.20 3.90
C ALA A 170 17.82 -2.09 4.86
N ALA A 171 19.10 -2.11 5.26
CA ALA A 171 19.66 -1.10 6.16
C ALA A 171 19.65 0.31 5.54
N ILE A 172 20.05 0.45 4.27
CA ILE A 172 20.04 1.72 3.56
C ILE A 172 18.61 2.23 3.38
N ALA A 173 17.66 1.37 3.03
CA ALA A 173 16.26 1.75 2.91
C ALA A 173 15.69 2.24 4.25
N ALA A 174 15.99 1.57 5.36
CA ALA A 174 15.60 2.04 6.69
C ALA A 174 16.26 3.38 7.05
N ALA A 175 17.54 3.56 6.75
CA ALA A 175 18.23 4.83 6.97
C ALA A 175 17.63 5.98 6.16
N ILE A 176 17.29 5.74 4.89
CA ILE A 176 16.59 6.72 4.04
C ILE A 176 15.23 7.07 4.64
N ALA A 177 14.44 6.08 5.08
CA ALA A 177 13.14 6.32 5.70
C ALA A 177 13.24 7.21 6.95
N LEU A 178 14.21 6.92 7.82
CA LEU A 178 14.47 7.72 9.02
C LEU A 178 14.97 9.13 8.68
N ALA A 179 15.85 9.27 7.69
CA ALA A 179 16.33 10.57 7.21
C ALA A 179 15.19 11.41 6.63
N ILE A 180 14.31 10.83 5.81
CA ILE A 180 13.12 11.51 5.30
C ILE A 180 12.25 12.00 6.45
N SER A 181 12.00 11.16 7.44
CA SER A 181 11.21 11.53 8.61
C SER A 181 11.85 12.66 9.42
N ALA A 182 13.16 12.56 9.69
CA ALA A 182 13.90 13.57 10.46
C ALA A 182 14.02 14.92 9.74
N LEU A 183 14.09 14.93 8.41
CA LEU A 183 14.16 16.16 7.60
C LEU A 183 12.80 16.82 7.39
N SER A 184 11.70 16.09 7.53
CA SER A 184 10.35 16.59 7.23
C SER A 184 9.97 17.87 7.97
N PRO A 185 10.22 18.03 9.28
CA PRO A 185 9.90 19.29 9.97
C PRO A 185 10.62 20.51 9.39
N LEU A 186 11.89 20.35 9.01
CA LEU A 186 12.69 21.44 8.44
C LEU A 186 12.21 21.82 7.03
N LEU A 187 11.90 20.82 6.19
CA LEU A 187 11.45 21.05 4.83
C LEU A 187 10.07 21.70 4.77
N TRP A 188 9.17 21.37 5.67
CA TRP A 188 7.83 21.93 5.72
C TRP A 188 7.78 23.34 6.30
N THR A 189 8.63 23.67 7.26
CA THR A 189 8.49 24.89 8.05
C THR A 189 9.52 25.96 7.70
N VAL A 190 10.76 25.55 7.43
CA VAL A 190 11.90 26.47 7.26
C VAL A 190 12.33 26.60 5.81
N TRP A 191 12.32 25.50 5.06
CA TRP A 191 12.84 25.49 3.70
C TRP A 191 11.85 26.09 2.70
N ARG A 192 12.25 27.23 2.08
CA ARG A 192 11.47 27.96 1.10
C ARG A 192 12.38 28.37 -0.06
N PRO A 193 12.68 27.45 -0.98
CA PRO A 193 13.62 27.73 -2.07
C PRO A 193 13.00 28.65 -3.11
N ARG A 194 13.61 29.80 -3.35
CA ARG A 194 13.17 30.76 -4.39
C ARG A 194 13.47 30.27 -5.81
N PHE A 195 14.37 29.30 -5.96
CA PHE A 195 14.80 28.77 -7.25
C PHE A 195 13.91 27.67 -7.79
N LEU A 196 13.03 27.10 -6.97
CA LEU A 196 12.09 26.07 -7.39
C LEU A 196 10.73 26.67 -7.72
N PRO A 197 10.14 26.32 -8.89
CA PRO A 197 8.74 26.63 -9.14
C PRO A 197 7.85 25.91 -8.13
N TRP A 198 6.79 26.58 -7.69
CA TRP A 198 5.90 26.08 -6.64
C TRP A 198 5.33 24.66 -6.87
N PRO A 199 5.06 24.20 -8.13
CA PRO A 199 4.59 22.83 -8.31
C PRO A 199 5.61 21.79 -7.87
N LEU A 200 6.90 22.02 -8.12
CA LEU A 200 7.98 21.14 -7.68
C LEU A 200 8.20 21.20 -6.16
N GLU A 201 8.14 22.40 -5.59
CA GLU A 201 8.19 22.57 -4.14
C GLU A 201 7.04 21.84 -3.45
N SER A 202 5.83 21.88 -4.02
CA SER A 202 4.65 21.19 -3.50
C SER A 202 4.82 19.66 -3.46
N TYR A 203 5.53 19.09 -4.43
CA TYR A 203 5.89 17.68 -4.39
C TYR A 203 6.83 17.33 -3.25
N ILE A 204 7.70 18.25 -2.83
CA ILE A 204 8.68 18.00 -1.78
C ILE A 204 8.05 18.19 -0.40
N ASN A 205 7.44 19.35 -0.14
CA ASN A 205 7.01 19.76 1.19
C ASN A 205 5.51 20.09 1.32
N GLY A 206 4.72 19.97 0.25
CA GLY A 206 3.29 20.23 0.27
C GLY A 206 2.88 21.69 0.35
N VAL A 207 3.81 22.62 0.27
CA VAL A 207 3.56 24.06 0.31
C VAL A 207 3.83 24.68 -1.05
N HIS A 208 3.10 25.71 -1.41
CA HIS A 208 3.36 26.48 -2.62
C HIS A 208 3.44 27.98 -2.31
N ASN A 209 4.09 28.72 -3.22
CA ASN A 209 4.41 30.14 -3.03
C ASN A 209 3.34 31.09 -3.59
N LEU A 210 2.07 30.72 -3.60
CA LEU A 210 0.96 31.56 -4.08
C LEU A 210 0.29 32.39 -2.97
N GLY A 211 0.93 32.53 -1.83
CA GLY A 211 0.45 33.33 -0.71
C GLY A 211 -0.66 32.69 0.12
N THR A 212 -1.30 31.64 -0.37
CA THR A 212 -2.33 30.87 0.38
C THR A 212 -1.82 29.47 0.64
N PRO A 213 -1.70 29.02 1.90
CA PRO A 213 -1.32 27.65 2.21
C PRO A 213 -2.30 26.69 1.54
N GLN A 214 -1.79 25.87 0.63
CA GLN A 214 -2.58 24.77 0.06
C GLN A 214 -2.12 23.47 0.68
N PRO A 215 -2.96 22.75 1.40
CA PRO A 215 -2.60 21.48 1.98
C PRO A 215 -2.52 20.43 0.87
N TRP A 216 -1.36 20.30 0.24
CA TRP A 216 -1.10 19.13 -0.58
C TRP A 216 -0.94 17.94 0.35
N LEU A 217 -1.87 17.01 0.28
CA LEU A 217 -2.03 15.98 1.32
C LEU A 217 -0.88 14.97 1.36
N PHE A 218 -0.16 14.78 0.25
CA PHE A 218 0.78 13.67 0.10
C PHE A 218 2.12 14.06 -0.55
N PRO A 219 2.87 15.06 -0.01
CA PRO A 219 4.20 15.37 -0.53
C PRO A 219 5.20 14.24 -0.25
N ILE A 220 6.38 14.29 -0.89
CA ILE A 220 7.43 13.28 -0.70
C ILE A 220 7.81 13.15 0.78
N PHE A 221 7.95 14.26 1.48
CA PHE A 221 8.26 14.31 2.92
C PHE A 221 6.98 14.50 3.74
N PRO A 222 6.66 13.64 4.71
CA PRO A 222 7.36 12.41 5.12
C PRO A 222 6.91 11.14 4.39
N TRP A 223 5.99 11.23 3.43
CA TRP A 223 5.21 10.09 2.92
C TRP A 223 6.07 9.00 2.29
N THR A 224 7.09 9.36 1.50
CA THR A 224 8.00 8.39 0.88
C THR A 224 8.77 7.56 1.92
N GLY A 225 8.95 8.06 3.14
CA GLY A 225 9.55 7.30 4.24
C GLY A 225 8.82 5.99 4.53
N PHE A 226 7.48 5.96 4.44
CA PHE A 226 6.72 4.72 4.61
C PHE A 226 7.01 3.70 3.51
N ALA A 227 7.21 4.14 2.28
CA ALA A 227 7.59 3.25 1.17
C ALA A 227 8.98 2.65 1.40
N PHE A 228 9.95 3.46 1.82
CA PHE A 228 11.29 2.97 2.13
C PHE A 228 11.31 2.05 3.35
N MET A 229 10.47 2.29 4.37
CA MET A 229 10.34 1.36 5.49
C MET A 229 9.76 0.01 5.05
N GLY A 230 8.76 0.03 4.16
CA GLY A 230 8.24 -1.19 3.54
C GLY A 230 9.27 -1.91 2.68
N LEU A 231 10.11 -1.17 1.95
CA LEU A 231 11.23 -1.72 1.18
C LEU A 231 12.24 -2.43 2.08
N ALA A 232 12.60 -1.80 3.21
CA ALA A 232 13.51 -2.37 4.20
C ALA A 232 12.99 -3.69 4.75
N LEU A 233 11.75 -3.71 5.24
CA LEU A 233 11.12 -4.93 5.75
C LEU A 233 11.01 -6.00 4.64
N GLY A 234 10.64 -5.60 3.43
CA GLY A 234 10.53 -6.53 2.30
C GLY A 234 11.85 -7.23 1.98
N PHE A 235 12.97 -6.53 2.00
CA PHE A 235 14.29 -7.18 1.80
C PHE A 235 14.65 -8.14 2.92
N VAL A 236 14.26 -7.86 4.16
CA VAL A 236 14.42 -8.81 5.27
C VAL A 236 13.55 -10.04 5.04
N LEU A 237 12.25 -9.87 4.76
CA LEU A 237 11.29 -10.98 4.59
C LEU A 237 11.62 -11.88 3.39
N PHE A 238 12.08 -11.31 2.27
CA PHE A 238 12.35 -12.07 1.05
C PHE A 238 13.80 -12.55 0.93
N SER A 239 14.66 -12.29 1.92
CA SER A 239 15.98 -12.94 2.03
C SER A 239 15.82 -14.45 2.24
N GLN A 240 16.88 -15.22 1.99
CA GLN A 240 16.85 -16.67 2.26
C GLN A 240 16.53 -16.97 3.73
N TRP A 241 17.21 -16.27 4.65
CA TRP A 241 16.94 -16.36 6.07
C TRP A 241 15.52 -15.92 6.43
N GLY A 242 15.06 -14.80 5.86
CA GLY A 242 13.74 -14.25 6.12
C GLY A 242 12.61 -15.19 5.72
N ARG A 243 12.74 -15.90 4.63
CA ARG A 243 11.74 -16.90 4.21
C ARG A 243 11.67 -18.10 5.13
N ALA A 244 12.80 -18.52 5.70
CA ALA A 244 12.84 -19.60 6.69
C ALA A 244 12.22 -19.19 8.03
N GLN A 245 12.29 -17.90 8.37
CA GLN A 245 11.86 -17.34 9.65
C GLN A 245 10.68 -16.34 9.50
N GLU A 246 9.88 -16.46 8.43
CA GLU A 246 8.83 -15.48 8.10
C GLU A 246 7.89 -15.19 9.28
N ALA A 247 7.39 -16.22 9.94
CA ALA A 247 6.48 -16.07 11.07
C ALA A 247 7.15 -15.32 12.24
N ALA A 248 8.37 -15.69 12.59
CA ALA A 248 9.11 -15.03 13.68
C ALA A 248 9.38 -13.56 13.34
N ILE A 249 9.81 -13.24 12.12
CA ILE A 249 10.10 -11.87 11.70
C ILE A 249 8.83 -11.02 11.74
N VAL A 250 7.71 -11.53 11.22
CA VAL A 250 6.46 -10.78 11.18
C VAL A 250 5.89 -10.57 12.58
N LEU A 251 5.86 -11.60 13.43
CA LEU A 251 5.32 -11.50 14.79
C LEU A 251 6.20 -10.67 15.71
N LEU A 252 7.52 -10.87 15.69
CA LEU A 252 8.48 -10.05 16.44
C LEU A 252 8.50 -8.61 15.91
N GLY A 253 8.36 -8.44 14.58
CA GLY A 253 8.17 -7.13 13.97
C GLY A 253 6.92 -6.43 14.51
N GLY A 254 5.81 -7.14 14.68
CA GLY A 254 4.58 -6.61 15.29
C GLY A 254 4.77 -6.22 16.75
N ALA A 255 5.41 -7.07 17.56
CA ALA A 255 5.74 -6.76 18.95
C ALA A 255 6.70 -5.55 19.03
N GLY A 256 7.73 -5.51 18.19
CA GLY A 256 8.63 -4.36 18.04
C GLY A 256 7.90 -3.10 17.59
N GLY A 257 6.88 -3.22 16.74
CA GLY A 257 6.01 -2.12 16.34
C GLY A 257 5.22 -1.53 17.51
N ILE A 258 4.68 -2.38 18.37
CA ILE A 258 4.00 -1.93 19.61
C ILE A 258 4.99 -1.22 20.52
N ALA A 259 6.18 -1.79 20.74
CA ALA A 259 7.23 -1.16 21.53
C ALA A 259 7.66 0.20 20.93
N LEU A 260 7.75 0.29 19.60
CA LEU A 260 8.07 1.52 18.88
C LEU A 260 7.01 2.61 19.10
N ILE A 261 5.72 2.26 19.14
CA ILE A 261 4.63 3.21 19.45
C ILE A 261 4.83 3.80 20.87
N TYR A 262 5.08 2.96 21.87
CA TYR A 262 5.31 3.43 23.25
C TYR A 262 6.58 4.27 23.35
N PHE A 263 7.66 3.86 22.69
CA PHE A 263 8.91 4.60 22.65
C PHE A 263 8.72 5.99 22.00
N ALA A 264 8.07 6.06 20.85
CA ALA A 264 7.83 7.32 20.16
C ALA A 264 6.94 8.28 20.97
N ARG A 265 5.91 7.76 21.66
CA ARG A 265 5.09 8.55 22.58
C ARG A 265 5.87 9.02 23.81
N TRP A 266 6.73 8.16 24.35
CA TRP A 266 7.61 8.52 25.44
C TRP A 266 8.60 9.63 25.04
N LEU A 267 9.16 9.54 23.84
CA LEU A 267 10.06 10.55 23.30
C LEU A 267 9.34 11.88 23.06
N ASP A 268 8.12 11.82 22.52
CA ASP A 268 7.27 12.99 22.25
C ASP A 268 6.91 13.77 23.53
N ALA A 269 6.75 13.07 24.65
CA ALA A 269 6.48 13.67 25.96
C ALA A 269 7.70 14.34 26.59
N ARG A 270 8.90 14.26 25.97
CA ARG A 270 10.12 14.90 26.49
C ARG A 270 10.21 16.34 26.01
N PRO A 271 10.75 17.28 26.83
CA PRO A 271 10.90 18.69 26.49
C PRO A 271 12.09 18.93 25.51
N LEU A 272 12.27 18.05 24.53
CA LEU A 272 13.34 18.14 23.53
C LEU A 272 12.86 18.96 22.35
N GLN A 273 13.23 20.24 22.30
CA GLN A 273 12.96 21.11 21.15
C GLN A 273 14.10 21.00 20.13
N ILE A 274 14.04 19.96 19.30
CA ILE A 274 15.03 19.74 18.22
C ILE A 274 14.71 20.60 17.00
N TYR A 275 13.43 20.91 16.78
CA TYR A 275 12.96 21.63 15.60
C TYR A 275 12.41 23.01 15.97
N PRO A 276 12.63 24.03 15.11
CA PRO A 276 12.09 25.38 15.33
C PRO A 276 10.56 25.41 15.40
N VAL A 277 9.89 24.59 14.61
CA VAL A 277 8.45 24.40 14.60
C VAL A 277 8.14 22.91 14.69
N TYR A 278 7.24 22.55 15.59
CA TYR A 278 6.83 21.17 15.81
C TYR A 278 5.35 20.98 15.43
N ASP A 279 5.10 20.18 14.40
CA ASP A 279 3.76 19.73 14.02
C ASP A 279 3.67 18.21 14.16
N PHE A 280 3.05 17.78 15.27
CA PHE A 280 2.94 16.37 15.58
C PHE A 280 2.25 15.57 14.48
N TRP A 281 1.16 16.08 13.93
CA TRP A 281 0.27 15.33 13.03
C TRP A 281 0.79 15.19 11.60
N HIS A 282 1.60 16.13 11.13
CA HIS A 282 2.01 16.17 9.73
C HIS A 282 3.48 15.84 9.51
N THR A 283 4.38 16.40 10.33
CA THR A 283 5.82 16.34 10.05
C THR A 283 6.64 15.64 11.12
N SER A 284 6.07 15.40 12.31
CA SER A 284 6.80 14.86 13.44
C SER A 284 7.41 13.48 13.17
N PRO A 285 8.73 13.28 13.42
CA PRO A 285 9.33 11.96 13.41
C PRO A 285 8.68 10.99 14.41
N ASN A 286 8.19 11.48 15.56
CA ASN A 286 7.51 10.65 16.54
C ASN A 286 6.22 10.07 15.98
N PHE A 287 5.42 10.90 15.30
CA PHE A 287 4.19 10.43 14.67
C PHE A 287 4.46 9.48 13.48
N PHE A 288 5.54 9.71 12.73
CA PHE A 288 6.01 8.78 11.71
C PHE A 288 6.32 7.40 12.32
N LEU A 289 7.09 7.36 13.43
CA LEU A 289 7.42 6.10 14.13
C LEU A 289 6.18 5.41 14.71
N ILE A 290 5.22 6.16 15.25
CA ILE A 290 3.93 5.61 15.70
C ILE A 290 3.19 4.93 14.55
N ARG A 291 3.12 5.58 13.38
CA ARG A 291 2.49 4.99 12.19
C ARG A 291 3.23 3.76 11.70
N VAL A 292 4.56 3.77 11.65
CA VAL A 292 5.36 2.58 11.31
C VAL A 292 5.08 1.44 12.29
N GLY A 293 5.08 1.73 13.58
CA GLY A 293 4.75 0.74 14.61
C GLY A 293 3.34 0.14 14.41
N LEU A 294 2.36 0.98 14.09
CA LEU A 294 1.00 0.54 13.80
C LEU A 294 0.94 -0.34 12.54
N LEU A 295 1.67 0.01 11.46
CA LEU A 295 1.75 -0.79 10.25
C LEU A 295 2.34 -2.18 10.51
N LEU A 296 3.38 -2.27 11.34
CA LEU A 296 3.99 -3.53 11.74
C LEU A 296 3.04 -4.38 12.60
N ALA A 297 2.34 -3.76 13.54
CA ALA A 297 1.34 -4.45 14.37
C ALA A 297 0.17 -4.98 13.52
N ILE A 298 -0.35 -4.16 12.60
CA ILE A 298 -1.40 -4.59 11.66
C ILE A 298 -0.89 -5.74 10.78
N LEU A 299 0.33 -5.65 10.26
CA LEU A 299 0.92 -6.71 9.44
C LEU A 299 0.97 -8.03 10.22
N ALA A 300 1.41 -8.00 11.47
CA ALA A 300 1.46 -9.19 12.32
C ALA A 300 0.06 -9.77 12.60
N ALA A 301 -0.91 -8.91 12.90
CA ALA A 301 -2.30 -9.33 13.13
C ALA A 301 -2.92 -9.95 11.87
N VAL A 302 -2.72 -9.33 10.71
CA VAL A 302 -3.21 -9.82 9.41
C VAL A 302 -2.50 -11.12 9.02
N TYR A 303 -1.20 -11.22 9.26
CA TYR A 303 -0.46 -12.46 9.05
C TYR A 303 -1.01 -13.60 9.89
N ALA A 304 -1.20 -13.36 11.20
CA ALA A 304 -1.77 -14.34 12.11
C ALA A 304 -3.20 -14.77 11.69
N TRP A 305 -4.03 -13.79 11.30
CA TRP A 305 -5.37 -14.03 10.76
C TRP A 305 -5.36 -14.90 9.50
N CYS A 306 -4.50 -14.61 8.54
CA CYS A 306 -4.39 -15.36 7.28
C CYS A 306 -3.74 -16.73 7.48
N ARG A 307 -2.87 -16.89 8.48
CA ARG A 307 -2.10 -18.12 8.70
C ARG A 307 -2.82 -19.14 9.58
N TRP A 308 -3.49 -18.66 10.63
CA TRP A 308 -4.08 -19.50 11.67
C TRP A 308 -5.55 -19.21 11.96
N GLY A 309 -6.06 -18.09 11.49
CA GLY A 309 -7.45 -17.67 11.71
C GLY A 309 -8.39 -18.03 10.56
N ALA A 310 -9.60 -17.46 10.61
CA ALA A 310 -10.62 -17.63 9.58
C ALA A 310 -10.18 -17.12 8.19
N GLY A 311 -9.18 -16.25 8.11
CA GLY A 311 -8.59 -15.79 6.85
C GLY A 311 -7.83 -16.86 6.08
N ALA A 312 -7.54 -18.02 6.70
CA ALA A 312 -6.93 -19.17 6.04
C ALA A 312 -7.94 -19.95 5.17
N TRP A 313 -9.25 -19.73 5.33
CA TRP A 313 -10.31 -20.51 4.72
C TRP A 313 -11.28 -19.65 3.91
N GLY A 314 -11.68 -20.15 2.76
CA GLY A 314 -12.77 -19.61 1.96
C GLY A 314 -12.45 -18.31 1.18
N PHE A 315 -13.50 -17.63 0.73
CA PHE A 315 -13.45 -16.40 0.01
C PHE A 315 -13.21 -15.21 0.94
N SER A 316 -12.21 -14.38 0.63
CA SER A 316 -11.93 -13.15 1.37
C SER A 316 -12.21 -11.91 0.52
N PRO A 317 -13.25 -11.11 0.86
CA PRO A 317 -13.53 -9.85 0.17
C PRO A 317 -12.34 -8.88 0.21
N LEU A 318 -11.58 -8.87 1.31
CA LEU A 318 -10.42 -8.01 1.46
C LEU A 318 -9.28 -8.42 0.51
N VAL A 319 -8.98 -9.72 0.40
CA VAL A 319 -8.00 -10.21 -0.59
C VAL A 319 -8.44 -9.82 -2.00
N GLN A 320 -9.72 -9.97 -2.31
CA GLN A 320 -10.29 -9.62 -3.61
C GLN A 320 -10.11 -8.14 -3.93
N LEU A 321 -10.48 -7.24 -3.01
CA LEU A 321 -10.28 -5.78 -3.15
C LEU A 321 -8.80 -5.42 -3.26
N GLY A 322 -7.94 -6.06 -2.48
CA GLY A 322 -6.49 -5.82 -2.49
C GLY A 322 -5.85 -6.14 -3.84
N GLN A 323 -6.32 -7.18 -4.54
CA GLN A 323 -5.83 -7.55 -5.88
C GLN A 323 -6.18 -6.53 -6.96
N THR A 324 -7.21 -5.75 -6.77
CA THR A 324 -7.70 -4.73 -7.71
C THR A 324 -7.67 -3.32 -7.13
N SER A 325 -6.86 -3.10 -6.09
CA SER A 325 -6.85 -1.87 -5.28
C SER A 325 -6.77 -0.57 -6.09
N LEU A 326 -5.99 -0.52 -7.17
CA LEU A 326 -5.89 0.65 -8.03
C LEU A 326 -7.20 0.96 -8.77
N LEU A 327 -7.90 -0.07 -9.25
CA LEU A 327 -9.18 0.10 -9.94
C LEU A 327 -10.25 0.60 -8.97
N VAL A 328 -10.37 -0.04 -7.80
CA VAL A 328 -11.37 0.35 -6.81
C VAL A 328 -11.05 1.71 -6.19
N TYR A 329 -9.74 2.08 -6.06
CA TYR A 329 -9.32 3.43 -5.70
C TYR A 329 -9.88 4.47 -6.70
N TRP A 330 -9.63 4.26 -7.99
CA TRP A 330 -10.04 5.20 -9.03
C TRP A 330 -11.55 5.40 -9.06
N VAL A 331 -12.29 4.29 -9.10
CA VAL A 331 -13.75 4.34 -9.31
C VAL A 331 -14.50 4.87 -8.09
N HIS A 332 -14.10 4.49 -6.85
CA HIS A 332 -14.84 4.94 -5.67
C HIS A 332 -14.75 6.47 -5.46
N ILE A 333 -13.64 7.11 -5.84
CA ILE A 333 -13.51 8.58 -5.72
C ILE A 333 -14.61 9.28 -6.51
N GLU A 334 -14.91 8.82 -7.73
CA GLU A 334 -15.98 9.38 -8.55
C GLU A 334 -17.36 9.24 -7.91
N PHE A 335 -17.64 8.08 -7.29
CA PHE A 335 -18.90 7.82 -6.62
C PHE A 335 -19.04 8.52 -5.26
N VAL A 336 -17.93 8.99 -4.68
CA VAL A 336 -17.94 9.66 -3.37
C VAL A 336 -17.80 11.17 -3.50
N TYR A 337 -16.83 11.65 -4.30
CA TYR A 337 -16.50 13.07 -4.45
C TYR A 337 -16.86 13.63 -5.83
N GLY A 338 -16.99 12.78 -6.85
CA GLY A 338 -17.28 13.21 -8.21
C GLY A 338 -18.68 13.78 -8.41
N ARG A 339 -19.01 14.14 -9.66
CA ARG A 339 -20.36 14.60 -10.06
C ARG A 339 -21.40 13.49 -9.95
N ILE A 340 -20.99 12.25 -10.09
CA ILE A 340 -21.83 11.06 -9.97
C ILE A 340 -21.89 10.52 -8.54
N SER A 341 -21.59 11.37 -7.54
CA SER A 341 -21.70 11.00 -6.12
C SER A 341 -23.07 10.40 -5.83
N ILE A 342 -23.08 9.21 -5.23
CA ILE A 342 -24.33 8.49 -4.95
C ILE A 342 -25.19 9.12 -3.85
N LEU A 343 -24.58 9.97 -3.02
CA LEU A 343 -25.27 10.72 -1.97
C LEU A 343 -24.93 12.22 -2.06
N THR A 344 -25.85 13.06 -1.58
CA THR A 344 -25.62 14.50 -1.49
C THR A 344 -24.52 14.82 -0.49
N LYS A 345 -23.57 15.65 -0.90
CA LYS A 345 -22.43 16.03 -0.08
C LYS A 345 -22.87 16.82 1.15
N ARG A 346 -22.26 16.51 2.31
CA ARG A 346 -22.45 17.20 3.60
C ARG A 346 -23.90 17.31 4.10
N ALA A 347 -24.77 16.37 3.72
CA ALA A 347 -26.19 16.41 4.01
C ALA A 347 -26.71 15.25 4.88
N HIS A 348 -25.90 14.20 5.12
CA HIS A 348 -26.41 12.98 5.71
C HIS A 348 -26.07 12.81 7.19
N SER A 349 -26.92 12.04 7.88
CA SER A 349 -26.65 11.50 9.21
C SER A 349 -25.57 10.41 9.16
N ILE A 350 -25.06 9.99 10.33
CA ILE A 350 -24.12 8.88 10.43
C ILE A 350 -24.70 7.61 9.80
N GLN A 351 -25.98 7.30 10.06
CA GLN A 351 -26.66 6.11 9.51
C GLN A 351 -26.73 6.19 7.97
N GLY A 352 -27.14 7.34 7.42
CA GLY A 352 -27.24 7.53 5.97
C GLY A 352 -25.88 7.41 5.27
N ALA A 353 -24.84 8.03 5.81
CA ALA A 353 -23.49 7.91 5.28
C ALA A 353 -22.91 6.48 5.43
N SER A 354 -23.25 5.76 6.51
CA SER A 354 -22.86 4.36 6.71
C SER A 354 -23.53 3.43 5.71
N PHE A 355 -24.81 3.67 5.38
CA PHE A 355 -25.49 2.94 4.32
C PHE A 355 -24.82 3.20 2.95
N GLY A 356 -24.49 4.45 2.66
CA GLY A 356 -23.70 4.81 1.47
C GLY A 356 -22.35 4.11 1.43
N LEU A 357 -21.64 4.03 2.56
CA LEU A 357 -20.37 3.28 2.68
C LEU A 357 -20.56 1.78 2.35
N LEU A 358 -21.62 1.16 2.89
CA LEU A 358 -21.92 -0.23 2.56
C LEU A 358 -22.18 -0.40 1.06
N THR A 359 -22.92 0.52 0.44
CA THR A 359 -23.19 0.52 -1.00
C THR A 359 -21.88 0.64 -1.79
N ILE A 360 -20.96 1.55 -1.43
CA ILE A 360 -19.63 1.66 -2.05
C ILE A 360 -18.84 0.37 -1.89
N PHE A 361 -18.81 -0.20 -0.69
CA PHE A 361 -18.10 -1.45 -0.44
C PHE A 361 -18.60 -2.58 -1.37
N LEU A 362 -19.90 -2.79 -1.43
CA LEU A 362 -20.51 -3.84 -2.26
C LEU A 362 -20.28 -3.60 -3.75
N THR A 363 -20.43 -2.35 -4.21
CA THR A 363 -20.20 -1.97 -5.60
C THR A 363 -18.74 -2.18 -6.01
N MET A 364 -17.79 -1.78 -5.16
CA MET A 364 -16.36 -1.96 -5.41
C MET A 364 -15.96 -3.44 -5.37
N LEU A 365 -16.57 -4.23 -4.49
CA LEU A 365 -16.36 -5.68 -4.45
C LEU A 365 -16.88 -6.35 -5.74
N LEU A 366 -18.07 -5.98 -6.21
CA LEU A 366 -18.63 -6.47 -7.46
C LEU A 366 -17.76 -6.10 -8.65
N LEU A 367 -17.31 -4.83 -8.73
CA LEU A 367 -16.40 -4.36 -9.77
C LEU A 367 -15.08 -5.16 -9.77
N SER A 368 -14.54 -5.42 -8.60
CA SER A 368 -13.35 -6.23 -8.40
C SER A 368 -13.53 -7.66 -8.92
N LEU A 369 -14.66 -8.30 -8.60
CA LEU A 369 -15.00 -9.65 -9.06
C LEU A 369 -15.15 -9.71 -10.60
N ILE A 370 -15.87 -8.75 -11.18
CA ILE A 370 -16.03 -8.65 -12.64
C ILE A 370 -14.65 -8.52 -13.31
N ARG A 371 -13.80 -7.62 -12.81
CA ARG A 371 -12.45 -7.41 -13.34
C ARG A 371 -11.60 -8.66 -13.29
N THR A 372 -11.69 -9.42 -12.21
CA THR A 372 -10.92 -10.66 -12.04
C THR A 372 -11.40 -11.74 -13.01
N ARG A 373 -12.72 -11.89 -13.19
CA ARG A 373 -13.30 -12.81 -14.16
C ARG A 373 -12.92 -12.46 -15.59
N MET A 374 -13.00 -11.19 -15.97
CA MET A 374 -12.64 -10.73 -17.32
C MET A 374 -11.16 -10.96 -17.65
N LYS A 375 -10.26 -10.97 -16.67
CA LYS A 375 -8.85 -11.26 -16.88
C LYS A 375 -8.54 -12.76 -17.05
N GLY A 376 -9.54 -13.64 -17.02
CA GLY A 376 -9.34 -15.09 -17.10
C GLY A 376 -8.57 -15.65 -15.89
N ARG A 377 -8.45 -14.87 -14.81
CA ARG A 377 -7.95 -15.35 -13.53
C ARG A 377 -9.13 -16.03 -12.83
N GLY A 378 -9.39 -17.30 -13.26
CA GLY A 378 -10.46 -18.11 -12.71
C GLY A 378 -10.41 -18.15 -11.18
N GLU A 379 -11.57 -18.35 -10.60
CA GLU A 379 -11.97 -18.49 -9.20
C GLU A 379 -11.35 -17.51 -8.19
N PRO A 380 -12.16 -16.92 -7.31
CA PRO A 380 -11.63 -16.15 -6.17
C PRO A 380 -10.59 -17.03 -5.47
N VAL A 381 -9.38 -16.49 -5.30
CA VAL A 381 -8.27 -17.24 -4.68
C VAL A 381 -8.71 -17.61 -3.26
N VAL A 382 -9.22 -18.79 -3.13
CA VAL A 382 -9.36 -19.48 -1.85
C VAL A 382 -7.93 -19.63 -1.34
N GLY A 383 -7.65 -19.14 -0.15
CA GLY A 383 -6.33 -19.18 0.46
C GLY A 383 -5.82 -20.60 0.68
N ARG A 384 -5.39 -21.28 -0.37
CA ARG A 384 -4.60 -22.51 -0.26
C ARG A 384 -3.17 -22.11 0.10
N GLN A 385 -2.89 -21.99 1.37
CA GLN A 385 -1.54 -22.21 1.86
C GLN A 385 -1.30 -23.71 1.83
N SER A 386 -0.39 -24.15 0.94
CA SER A 386 0.09 -25.54 0.98
C SER A 386 0.64 -25.82 2.37
N PRO A 387 0.30 -26.96 3.00
CA PRO A 387 0.94 -27.34 4.23
C PRO A 387 2.44 -27.45 3.99
N VAL A 388 3.23 -26.81 4.83
CA VAL A 388 4.69 -27.02 4.87
C VAL A 388 4.87 -28.48 5.26
N VAL A 389 5.31 -29.29 4.30
CA VAL A 389 5.77 -30.66 4.58
C VAL A 389 7.01 -30.49 5.44
N SER A 390 6.86 -30.69 6.73
CA SER A 390 7.98 -30.95 7.63
C SER A 390 8.58 -32.29 7.26
N THR A 391 9.68 -32.28 6.55
CA THR A 391 10.53 -33.47 6.40
C THR A 391 11.15 -33.73 7.78
N PRO A 392 10.94 -34.91 8.39
CA PRO A 392 11.67 -35.27 9.60
C PRO A 392 13.16 -35.42 9.27
N LEU A 393 14.01 -35.03 10.22
CA LEU A 393 15.46 -35.24 10.26
C LEU A 393 15.83 -36.72 10.15
#